data_cf4b96ff992b393ce02370b4e9a739ef
#
_entry.id   cf4b96ff992b393ce02370b4e9a739ef
#
_cell.length_a   1.000
_cell.length_b   1.000
_cell.length_c   1.000
_cell.angle_alpha   90.00
_cell.angle_beta   90.00
_cell.angle_gamma   90.00
#
_symmetry.space_group_name_H-M   'P 1'
#
loop_
_entity.id
_entity.type
_entity.pdbx_description
1 polymer ?
#
loop_
_entity_poly.entity_id
_entity_poly.type
_entity_poly.pdbx_seq_one_letter_code
_entity_poly.pdbx_strand_id
1 'polypeptide(L)'
;MGMDQSAILQEYLEAKDNRIIRIEILGGEFLYAIQVFLSSGEFNLCPADYCKPSDEPQSFNNTRLDDPNTTNRAPVASFNPPDQIIENARRIMTASNIEVGGVEYLINESDGLEYYYDINALSNFVANPIEIVGFDPFPSLVDFVVSRANEPLAVTL
;
A
#
# COMPACT_ATOMS: atom_id res chain seq x y z
N MET A 1 5.35 -15.83 13.84
CA MET A 1 6.14 -16.89 13.19
C MET A 1 5.33 -17.42 12.02
N GLY A 2 5.90 -17.44 10.82
CA GLY A 2 5.26 -18.04 9.66
C GLY A 2 5.04 -19.54 9.85
N MET A 3 4.24 -20.18 8.99
CA MET A 3 3.98 -21.62 9.05
C MET A 3 5.26 -22.47 8.90
N ASP A 4 6.30 -21.92 8.30
CA ASP A 4 7.64 -22.52 8.09
C ASP A 4 8.62 -22.22 9.23
N GLN A 5 8.17 -21.57 10.31
CA GLN A 5 8.97 -21.11 11.45
C GLN A 5 10.10 -20.13 11.10
N SER A 6 10.01 -19.48 9.93
CA SER A 6 10.92 -18.43 9.52
C SER A 6 10.57 -17.09 10.14
N ALA A 7 11.58 -16.24 10.34
CA ALA A 7 11.42 -14.85 10.78
C ALA A 7 12.39 -13.96 10.00
N ILE A 8 11.98 -12.74 9.71
CA ILE A 8 12.83 -11.71 9.13
C ILE A 8 13.22 -10.77 10.25
N LEU A 9 14.51 -10.50 10.38
CA LEU A 9 15.06 -9.49 11.28
C LEU A 9 15.57 -8.32 10.44
N GLN A 10 14.99 -7.14 10.65
CA GLN A 10 15.35 -5.93 9.92
C GLN A 10 15.73 -4.82 10.90
N GLU A 11 16.53 -3.85 10.44
CA GLU A 11 16.78 -2.63 11.18
C GLU A 11 15.48 -1.82 11.32
N TYR A 12 15.25 -1.28 12.51
CA TYR A 12 14.15 -0.37 12.75
C TYR A 12 14.53 1.05 12.33
N LEU A 13 13.75 1.64 11.43
CA LEU A 13 13.88 3.03 11.02
C LEU A 13 12.66 3.82 11.51
N GLU A 14 12.93 4.93 12.17
CA GLU A 14 11.87 5.83 12.62
C GLU A 14 11.34 6.64 11.44
N ALA A 15 10.04 6.48 11.14
CA ALA A 15 9.42 7.16 10.03
C ALA A 15 9.18 8.64 10.35
N LYS A 16 9.66 9.53 9.51
CA LYS A 16 9.42 10.97 9.60
C LYS A 16 7.93 11.26 9.61
N ASP A 17 7.51 12.19 10.47
CA ASP A 17 6.11 12.55 10.69
C ASP A 17 5.23 11.34 11.08
N ASN A 18 5.80 10.27 11.63
CA ASN A 18 5.11 9.02 11.97
C ASN A 18 4.22 8.51 10.82
N ARG A 19 4.70 8.54 9.58
CA ARG A 19 3.94 8.07 8.43
C ARG A 19 4.76 7.20 7.49
N ILE A 20 4.08 6.24 6.91
CA ILE A 20 4.58 5.47 5.77
C ILE A 20 3.75 5.80 4.54
N ILE A 21 4.30 5.58 3.37
CA ILE A 21 3.63 5.80 2.10
C ILE A 21 3.58 4.48 1.34
N ARG A 22 2.41 4.18 0.80
CA ARG A 22 2.19 3.05 -0.08
C ARG A 22 1.77 3.52 -1.46
N ILE A 23 2.48 3.03 -2.46
CA ILE A 23 2.29 3.36 -3.87
C ILE A 23 1.73 2.14 -4.56
N GLU A 24 0.57 2.27 -5.19
CA GLU A 24 -0.03 1.19 -5.97
C GLU A 24 0.33 1.35 -7.46
N ILE A 25 0.81 0.25 -8.03
CA ILE A 25 1.21 0.12 -9.44
C ILE A 25 0.34 -0.94 -10.09
N LEU A 26 -0.19 -0.63 -11.27
CA LEU A 26 -1.00 -1.52 -12.08
C LEU A 26 -0.49 -1.50 -13.52
N GLY A 27 -0.05 -2.65 -14.02
CA GLY A 27 0.46 -2.77 -15.38
C GLY A 27 1.70 -1.93 -15.67
N GLY A 28 2.52 -1.67 -14.64
CA GLY A 28 3.69 -0.80 -14.72
C GLY A 28 3.39 0.69 -14.62
N GLU A 29 2.12 1.09 -14.47
CA GLU A 29 1.71 2.47 -14.34
C GLU A 29 1.31 2.82 -12.90
N PHE A 30 1.56 4.06 -12.50
CA PHE A 30 1.13 4.59 -11.21
C PHE A 30 -0.41 4.65 -11.15
N LEU A 31 -0.99 4.05 -10.14
CA LEU A 31 -2.43 4.05 -9.96
C LEU A 31 -2.87 5.10 -8.93
N TYR A 32 -2.35 5.01 -7.72
CA TYR A 32 -2.51 6.01 -6.66
C TYR A 32 -1.47 5.78 -5.55
N ALA A 33 -1.39 6.71 -4.61
CA ALA A 33 -0.66 6.49 -3.37
C ALA A 33 -1.46 6.97 -2.16
N ILE A 34 -1.19 6.35 -1.04
CA ILE A 34 -1.75 6.69 0.27
C ILE A 34 -0.63 6.89 1.28
N GLN A 35 -0.88 7.76 2.25
CA GLN A 35 -0.09 7.87 3.45
C GLN A 35 -0.86 7.25 4.62
N VAL A 36 -0.16 6.47 5.43
CA VAL A 36 -0.67 5.82 6.63
C VAL A 36 0.05 6.41 7.82
N PHE A 37 -0.70 7.01 8.75
CA PHE A 37 -0.12 7.59 9.95
C PHE A 37 -0.03 6.52 11.03
N LEU A 38 1.16 6.36 11.59
CA LEU A 38 1.46 5.39 12.64
C LEU A 38 1.10 5.98 14.00
N SER A 39 0.52 5.18 14.88
CA SER A 39 0.40 5.54 16.28
C SER A 39 1.77 5.51 16.94
N SER A 40 2.07 6.49 17.82
CA SER A 40 3.38 6.55 18.45
C SER A 40 3.68 5.27 19.25
N GLY A 41 4.77 4.59 18.91
CA GLY A 41 5.21 3.37 19.57
C GLY A 41 4.63 2.07 19.04
N GLU A 42 3.77 2.11 18.03
CA GLU A 42 3.28 0.92 17.33
C GLU A 42 4.12 0.66 16.08
N PHE A 43 4.74 -0.52 16.06
CA PHE A 43 5.39 -1.05 14.88
C PHE A 43 4.37 -1.87 14.08
N ASN A 44 3.54 -1.21 13.31
CA ASN A 44 2.58 -1.91 12.45
C ASN A 44 3.02 -1.78 10.99
N LEU A 45 3.81 -2.75 10.55
CA LEU A 45 4.34 -2.84 9.18
C LEU A 45 3.29 -3.26 8.15
N CYS A 46 2.10 -3.61 8.56
CA CYS A 46 1.11 -4.11 7.62
C CYS A 46 -0.24 -3.42 7.82
N PRO A 47 -0.65 -2.52 6.92
CA PRO A 47 -2.01 -2.02 6.89
C PRO A 47 -3.00 -3.07 6.37
N ALA A 48 -2.69 -4.38 6.45
CA ALA A 48 -3.56 -5.46 5.98
C ALA A 48 -4.97 -5.39 6.60
N ASP A 49 -5.12 -4.82 7.79
CA ASP A 49 -6.43 -4.59 8.41
C ASP A 49 -7.24 -3.48 7.72
N TYR A 50 -6.58 -2.60 6.93
CA TYR A 50 -7.26 -1.59 6.10
C TYR A 50 -7.78 -2.16 4.78
N CYS A 51 -7.26 -3.31 4.38
CA CYS A 51 -7.61 -3.98 3.14
C CYS A 51 -8.64 -5.11 3.33
N LYS A 52 -9.08 -5.38 4.57
CA LYS A 52 -10.14 -6.35 4.81
C LYS A 52 -11.49 -5.70 4.59
N PRO A 53 -12.34 -6.22 3.68
CA PRO A 53 -13.75 -5.86 3.65
C PRO A 53 -14.33 -6.16 5.03
N SER A 54 -14.81 -5.16 5.74
CA SER A 54 -15.59 -5.40 6.95
C SER A 54 -16.98 -5.84 6.50
N ASP A 55 -17.43 -7.01 6.92
CA ASP A 55 -18.80 -7.49 6.72
C ASP A 55 -19.86 -6.64 7.48
N GLU A 56 -19.44 -5.58 8.15
CA GLU A 56 -20.34 -4.64 8.82
C GLU A 56 -20.30 -3.25 8.17
N PRO A 57 -21.46 -2.63 7.90
CA PRO A 57 -21.55 -1.25 7.42
C PRO A 57 -21.03 -0.31 8.51
N GLN A 58 -19.78 0.14 8.38
CA GLN A 58 -19.19 1.09 9.31
C GLN A 58 -19.71 2.50 9.02
N SER A 59 -20.49 3.02 9.93
CA SER A 59 -20.92 4.41 9.96
C SER A 59 -19.70 5.32 10.21
N PHE A 60 -19.26 6.02 9.19
CA PHE A 60 -18.22 7.05 9.29
C PHE A 60 -18.80 8.32 9.92
N ASN A 61 -18.97 8.33 11.21
CA ASN A 61 -19.09 9.58 11.94
C ASN A 61 -17.71 9.95 12.46
N ASN A 62 -17.28 11.18 12.15
CA ASN A 62 -16.16 11.89 12.76
C ASN A 62 -16.17 11.70 14.28
N THR A 63 -15.61 10.63 14.78
CA THR A 63 -15.66 10.29 16.18
C THR A 63 -14.28 10.38 16.78
N ARG A 64 -14.15 11.43 17.57
CA ARG A 64 -13.38 11.55 18.81
C ARG A 64 -12.39 10.41 19.07
N LEU A 65 -11.16 10.83 19.25
CA LEU A 65 -10.00 10.06 19.72
C LEU A 65 -10.18 9.31 21.05
N ASP A 66 -11.40 9.28 21.64
CA ASP A 66 -11.65 8.80 23.00
C ASP A 66 -12.68 7.66 23.10
N ASP A 67 -13.02 6.98 21.99
CA ASP A 67 -13.94 5.83 22.06
C ASP A 67 -13.14 4.52 22.21
N PRO A 68 -13.23 3.83 23.37
CA PRO A 68 -12.51 2.57 23.60
C PRO A 68 -12.97 1.41 22.72
N ASN A 69 -14.03 1.61 21.91
CA ASN A 69 -14.52 0.62 20.95
C ASN A 69 -14.15 0.94 19.48
N THR A 70 -13.51 2.06 19.22
CA THR A 70 -12.91 2.31 17.90
C THR A 70 -11.66 1.44 17.80
N THR A 71 -11.70 0.46 16.92
CA THR A 71 -10.48 -0.22 16.48
C THR A 71 -9.45 0.84 16.14
N ASN A 72 -8.28 0.81 16.78
CA ASN A 72 -7.13 1.69 16.54
C ASN A 72 -6.63 1.52 15.09
N ARG A 73 -7.39 2.00 14.11
CA ARG A 73 -6.95 2.05 12.73
C ARG A 73 -6.17 3.34 12.53
N ALA A 74 -4.94 3.21 12.10
CA ALA A 74 -4.15 4.37 11.72
C ALA A 74 -4.89 5.17 10.63
N PRO A 75 -5.01 6.48 10.72
CA PRO A 75 -5.66 7.29 9.70
C PRO A 75 -4.92 7.14 8.37
N VAL A 76 -5.70 7.00 7.30
CA VAL A 76 -5.20 6.89 5.92
C VAL A 76 -5.70 8.08 5.13
N ALA A 77 -4.85 8.65 4.31
CA ALA A 77 -5.20 9.72 3.39
C ALA A 77 -4.52 9.54 2.03
N SER A 78 -5.11 10.10 0.99
CA SER A 78 -4.44 10.16 -0.31
C SER A 78 -3.13 10.92 -0.22
N PHE A 79 -2.18 10.55 -1.05
CA PHE A 79 -0.87 11.19 -1.15
C PHE A 79 -0.46 11.31 -2.61
N ASN A 80 0.22 12.40 -2.94
CA ASN A 80 0.79 12.58 -4.27
C ASN A 80 2.32 12.58 -4.15
N PRO A 81 2.99 11.43 -4.40
CA PRO A 81 4.44 11.35 -4.31
C PRO A 81 5.11 12.19 -5.39
N PRO A 82 6.35 12.66 -5.14
CA PRO A 82 7.18 13.22 -6.21
C PRO A 82 7.39 12.23 -7.36
N ASP A 83 7.52 12.73 -8.59
CA ASP A 83 7.70 11.90 -9.80
C ASP A 83 8.87 10.92 -9.67
N GLN A 84 9.96 11.33 -9.04
CA GLN A 84 11.12 10.46 -8.81
C GLN A 84 10.79 9.23 -7.96
N ILE A 85 9.92 9.40 -6.96
CA ILE A 85 9.46 8.32 -6.09
C ILE A 85 8.57 7.33 -6.86
N ILE A 86 7.67 7.87 -7.68
CA ILE A 86 6.82 7.06 -8.57
C ILE A 86 7.69 6.24 -9.51
N GLU A 87 8.70 6.86 -10.12
CA GLU A 87 9.62 6.17 -11.03
C GLU A 87 10.45 5.11 -10.31
N ASN A 88 10.90 5.36 -9.08
CA ASN A 88 11.59 4.37 -8.28
C ASN A 88 10.68 3.15 -7.99
N ALA A 89 9.42 3.39 -7.61
CA ALA A 89 8.45 2.31 -7.40
C ALA A 89 8.21 1.49 -8.69
N ARG A 90 8.05 2.15 -9.84
CA ARG A 90 7.90 1.49 -11.15
C ARG A 90 9.11 0.60 -11.48
N ARG A 91 10.32 1.10 -11.24
CA ARG A 91 11.57 0.33 -11.45
C ARG A 91 11.67 -0.88 -10.54
N ILE A 92 11.27 -0.75 -9.27
CA ILE A 92 11.22 -1.86 -8.31
C ILE A 92 10.26 -2.94 -8.81
N MET A 93 9.04 -2.56 -9.21
CA MET A 93 8.03 -3.49 -9.71
C MET A 93 8.49 -4.20 -10.99
N THR A 94 9.09 -3.45 -11.92
CA THR A 94 9.66 -4.00 -13.17
C THR A 94 10.78 -5.00 -12.88
N ALA A 95 11.71 -4.65 -11.99
CA ALA A 95 12.82 -5.51 -11.62
C ALA A 95 12.38 -6.80 -10.91
N SER A 96 11.26 -6.73 -10.20
CA SER A 96 10.63 -7.87 -9.51
C SER A 96 9.69 -8.68 -10.41
N ASN A 97 9.47 -8.26 -11.66
CA ASN A 97 8.49 -8.84 -12.58
C ASN A 97 7.07 -8.91 -11.98
N ILE A 98 6.68 -7.85 -11.27
CA ILE A 98 5.36 -7.71 -10.66
C ILE A 98 4.57 -6.65 -11.42
N GLU A 99 3.43 -7.01 -11.97
CA GLU A 99 2.57 -6.11 -12.75
C GLU A 99 1.47 -5.45 -11.92
N VAL A 100 1.05 -6.10 -10.83
CA VAL A 100 0.02 -5.60 -9.91
C VAL A 100 0.57 -5.68 -8.49
N GLY A 101 0.67 -4.54 -7.82
CA GLY A 101 1.18 -4.55 -6.45
C GLY A 101 1.41 -3.18 -5.87
N GLY A 102 1.74 -3.17 -4.58
CA GLY A 102 2.07 -1.99 -3.81
C GLY A 102 3.52 -2.00 -3.35
N VAL A 103 4.14 -0.83 -3.39
CA VAL A 103 5.48 -0.59 -2.83
C VAL A 103 5.35 0.35 -1.65
N GLU A 104 5.90 -0.05 -0.51
CA GLU A 104 5.90 0.76 0.69
C GLU A 104 7.27 1.39 0.95
N TYR A 105 7.26 2.67 1.31
CA TYR A 105 8.47 3.36 1.72
C TYR A 105 8.20 4.31 2.90
N LEU A 106 9.26 4.67 3.58
CA LEU A 106 9.29 5.73 4.58
C LEU A 106 10.44 6.69 4.30
N ILE A 107 10.34 7.89 4.86
CA ILE A 107 11.47 8.79 4.98
C ILE A 107 12.00 8.62 6.40
N ASN A 108 13.26 8.24 6.55
CA ASN A 108 13.86 8.05 7.85
C ASN A 108 14.08 9.40 8.55
N GLU A 109 13.63 9.53 9.79
CA GLU A 109 13.73 10.77 10.57
C GLU A 109 15.19 11.19 10.79
N SER A 110 16.11 10.23 10.93
CA SER A 110 17.50 10.51 11.30
C SER A 110 18.36 11.07 10.17
N ASP A 111 18.13 10.65 8.92
CA ASP A 111 18.97 11.01 7.76
C ASP A 111 18.18 11.67 6.61
N GLY A 112 16.85 11.65 6.68
CA GLY A 112 15.97 12.22 5.66
C GLY A 112 15.93 11.45 4.34
N LEU A 113 16.49 10.23 4.30
CA LEU A 113 16.51 9.40 3.10
C LEU A 113 15.26 8.52 3.00
N GLU A 114 14.92 8.14 1.75
CA GLU A 114 13.82 7.25 1.45
C GLU A 114 14.28 5.79 1.55
N TYR A 115 13.52 4.98 2.28
CA TYR A 115 13.75 3.54 2.42
C TYR A 115 12.53 2.76 1.96
N TYR A 116 12.70 1.99 0.88
CA TYR A 116 11.70 1.06 0.37
C TYR A 116 11.88 -0.26 1.10
N TYR A 117 10.86 -0.73 1.82
CA TYR A 117 11.03 -1.86 2.74
C TYR A 117 10.05 -3.01 2.51
N ASP A 118 8.95 -2.77 1.80
CA ASP A 118 7.95 -3.81 1.52
C ASP A 118 7.42 -3.72 0.10
N ILE A 119 7.27 -4.89 -0.54
CA ILE A 119 6.72 -5.05 -1.88
C ILE A 119 5.61 -6.10 -1.80
N ASN A 120 4.37 -5.64 -1.96
CA ASN A 120 3.19 -6.49 -1.93
C ASN A 120 2.77 -6.85 -3.35
N ALA A 121 3.13 -8.03 -3.82
CA ALA A 121 2.60 -8.57 -5.05
C ALA A 121 1.10 -8.88 -4.89
N LEU A 122 0.31 -8.54 -5.87
CA LEU A 122 -1.15 -8.69 -5.86
C LEU A 122 -1.77 -7.95 -4.68
N SER A 123 -1.46 -6.66 -4.58
CA SER A 123 -1.92 -5.79 -3.50
C SER A 123 -3.45 -5.77 -3.37
N ASN A 124 -3.91 -5.77 -2.12
CA ASN A 124 -5.28 -5.39 -1.82
C ASN A 124 -5.38 -3.87 -1.86
N PHE A 125 -6.26 -3.33 -2.67
CA PHE A 125 -6.50 -1.89 -2.74
C PHE A 125 -7.05 -1.35 -1.41
N VAL A 126 -6.85 -0.05 -1.19
CA VAL A 126 -7.34 0.63 0.01
C VAL A 126 -8.85 0.46 0.18
N ALA A 127 -9.29 0.22 1.41
CA ALA A 127 -10.72 0.19 1.73
C ALA A 127 -11.34 1.57 1.53
N ASN A 128 -12.60 1.63 1.05
CA ASN A 128 -13.31 2.88 0.73
C ASN A 128 -12.53 3.81 -0.23
N PRO A 129 -12.08 3.30 -1.39
CA PRO A 129 -11.17 4.03 -2.25
C PRO A 129 -11.77 5.35 -2.77
N ILE A 130 -13.07 5.41 -3.01
CA ILE A 130 -13.74 6.63 -3.48
C ILE A 130 -13.57 7.78 -2.47
N GLU A 131 -13.64 7.50 -1.17
CA GLU A 131 -13.47 8.51 -0.12
C GLU A 131 -12.00 8.92 0.07
N ILE A 132 -11.07 7.96 -0.07
CA ILE A 132 -9.66 8.18 0.24
C ILE A 132 -8.89 8.69 -0.97
N VAL A 133 -9.05 8.06 -2.15
CA VAL A 133 -8.29 8.40 -3.35
C VAL A 133 -9.13 9.01 -4.48
N GLY A 134 -10.45 9.13 -4.27
CA GLY A 134 -11.35 9.84 -5.18
C GLY A 134 -11.90 9.01 -6.33
N PHE A 135 -11.54 7.73 -6.45
CA PHE A 135 -12.03 6.83 -7.49
C PHE A 135 -12.01 5.37 -7.03
N ASP A 136 -12.69 4.50 -7.75
CA ASP A 136 -12.65 3.05 -7.55
C ASP A 136 -11.55 2.44 -8.44
N PRO A 137 -10.50 1.81 -7.89
CA PRO A 137 -9.42 1.20 -8.67
C PRO A 137 -9.80 -0.17 -9.27
N PHE A 138 -10.87 -0.81 -8.80
CA PHE A 138 -11.24 -2.16 -9.26
C PHE A 138 -11.61 -2.24 -10.76
N PRO A 139 -12.32 -1.27 -11.36
CA PRO A 139 -12.53 -1.27 -12.81
C PRO A 139 -11.21 -1.31 -13.59
N SER A 140 -10.23 -0.52 -13.19
CA SER A 140 -8.90 -0.51 -13.84
C SER A 140 -8.20 -1.87 -13.72
N LEU A 141 -8.31 -2.54 -12.57
CA LEU A 141 -7.78 -3.89 -12.38
C LEU A 141 -8.48 -4.90 -13.30
N VAL A 142 -9.81 -4.84 -13.41
CA VAL A 142 -10.58 -5.72 -14.30
C VAL A 142 -10.16 -5.52 -15.75
N ASP A 143 -10.07 -4.27 -16.20
CA ASP A 143 -9.65 -3.94 -17.56
C ASP A 143 -8.23 -4.45 -17.84
N PHE A 144 -7.31 -4.28 -16.90
CA PHE A 144 -5.96 -4.81 -17.00
C PHE A 144 -5.94 -6.34 -17.12
N VAL A 145 -6.63 -7.06 -16.24
CA VAL A 145 -6.70 -8.53 -16.28
C VAL A 145 -7.32 -9.03 -17.57
N VAL A 146 -8.40 -8.41 -18.03
CA VAL A 146 -9.04 -8.76 -19.32
C VAL A 146 -8.10 -8.51 -20.50
N SER A 147 -7.37 -7.39 -20.50
CA SER A 147 -6.39 -7.11 -21.56
C SER A 147 -5.30 -8.18 -21.62
N ARG A 148 -4.76 -8.57 -20.45
CA ARG A 148 -3.75 -9.63 -20.34
C ARG A 148 -4.27 -10.99 -20.78
N ALA A 149 -5.50 -11.34 -20.43
CA ALA A 149 -6.13 -12.60 -20.84
C ALA A 149 -6.32 -12.71 -22.36
N ASN A 150 -6.43 -11.57 -23.05
CA ASN A 150 -6.60 -11.51 -24.50
C ASN A 150 -5.26 -11.37 -25.27
N GLU A 151 -4.15 -11.21 -24.58
CA GLU A 151 -2.83 -11.20 -25.23
C GLU A 151 -2.48 -12.59 -25.78
N PRO A 152 -1.99 -12.69 -27.02
CA PRO A 152 -1.53 -13.96 -27.57
C PRO A 152 -0.41 -14.53 -26.67
N LEU A 153 -0.51 -15.79 -26.28
CA LEU A 153 0.57 -16.47 -25.59
C LEU A 153 1.84 -16.36 -26.46
N ALA A 154 2.88 -15.69 -25.94
CA ALA A 154 4.17 -15.71 -26.58
C ALA A 154 4.69 -17.17 -26.58
N VAL A 155 4.60 -17.82 -27.74
CA VAL A 155 5.21 -19.14 -27.91
C VAL A 155 6.72 -18.90 -27.97
N THR A 156 7.39 -19.12 -26.86
CA THR A 156 8.86 -19.21 -26.85
C THR A 156 9.24 -20.52 -27.50
N LEU A 157 9.75 -20.44 -28.74
CA LEU A 157 10.37 -21.56 -29.46
C LEU A 157 11.77 -21.82 -28.93
#